data_1fba242245e22119d17d3e3f60f7b9f4
#
_entry.id   1fba242245e22119d17d3e3f60f7b9f4
#
_cell.length_a   1.000
_cell.length_b   1.000
_cell.length_c   1.000
_cell.angle_alpha   90.00
_cell.angle_beta   90.00
_cell.angle_gamma   90.00
#
_symmetry.space_group_name_H-M   'P 1'
#
loop_
_entity.id
_entity.type
_entity.pdbx_description
1 polymer ?
#
loop_
_entity_poly.entity_id
_entity_poly.type
_entity_poly.pdbx_seq_one_letter_code
_entity_poly.pdbx_strand_id
1 'polypeptide(L)'
;YNDVVLNEETDFTYDYSEDIKADVDNVVSGSASLQDELENIENIVKKYTPLAQAAQTQTEMNLSSRWFFDIWDTELNNLWSRFSDLADPQTKEKILTEQRNWIDMKEEVTLLDIGSYEENGSMYPLLQNSYLEEITKNRAYVIANELAKIKGESFVMPEKSAKYGLFVDNQG
;
A
#
# COMPACT_ATOMS: atom_id res chain seq x y z
N TYR A 1 18.23 5.94 -32.25
CA TYR A 1 17.00 6.72 -32.18
C TYR A 1 15.99 6.13 -31.25
N ASN A 2 15.92 4.92 -31.20
CA ASN A 2 15.17 4.27 -30.16
C ASN A 2 15.76 4.54 -28.79
N ASP A 3 17.02 4.80 -28.72
CA ASP A 3 17.75 5.04 -27.51
C ASP A 3 17.32 6.33 -26.82
N VAL A 4 16.79 7.28 -27.56
CA VAL A 4 16.31 8.53 -26.99
C VAL A 4 15.16 8.27 -26.00
N VAL A 5 14.27 7.35 -26.34
CA VAL A 5 13.14 7.01 -25.46
C VAL A 5 13.61 6.30 -24.19
N LEU A 6 14.67 5.48 -24.32
CA LEU A 6 15.22 4.72 -23.21
C LEU A 6 15.97 5.60 -22.21
N ASN A 7 16.33 6.80 -22.61
CA ASN A 7 17.09 7.74 -21.78
C ASN A 7 16.23 8.82 -21.13
N GLU A 8 14.90 8.74 -21.25
CA GLU A 8 14.04 9.66 -20.52
C GLU A 8 14.22 9.43 -19.03
N GLU A 9 14.59 10.51 -18.36
CA GLU A 9 14.75 10.49 -16.92
C GLU A 9 13.41 10.73 -16.24
N THR A 10 13.22 10.11 -15.08
CA THR A 10 12.06 10.37 -14.25
C THR A 10 12.13 11.79 -13.71
N ASP A 11 11.05 12.53 -13.83
CA ASP A 11 10.96 13.86 -13.24
C ASP A 11 10.48 13.75 -11.79
N PHE A 12 11.43 13.78 -10.86
CA PHE A 12 11.13 13.69 -9.43
C PHE A 12 10.53 14.97 -8.86
N THR A 13 10.44 16.06 -9.64
CA THR A 13 9.74 17.27 -9.22
C THR A 13 8.25 17.23 -9.55
N TYR A 14 7.84 16.29 -10.40
CA TYR A 14 6.44 16.10 -10.74
C TYR A 14 5.70 15.42 -9.59
N ASP A 15 4.51 15.92 -9.29
CA ASP A 15 3.65 15.30 -8.26
C ASP A 15 2.78 14.21 -8.88
N TYR A 16 3.12 12.96 -8.60
CA TYR A 16 2.40 11.79 -9.12
C TYR A 16 1.14 11.44 -8.33
N SER A 17 0.79 12.19 -7.28
CA SER A 17 -0.33 11.84 -6.39
C SER A 17 -1.64 11.66 -7.14
N GLU A 18 -1.96 12.57 -8.05
CA GLU A 18 -3.20 12.49 -8.82
C GLU A 18 -3.18 11.33 -9.81
N ASP A 19 -2.03 11.07 -10.42
CA ASP A 19 -1.87 9.94 -11.34
C ASP A 19 -2.04 8.61 -10.62
N ILE A 20 -1.44 8.48 -9.44
CA ILE A 20 -1.56 7.29 -8.60
C ILE A 20 -3.03 7.07 -8.20
N LYS A 21 -3.69 8.14 -7.76
CA LYS A 21 -5.10 8.06 -7.38
C LYS A 21 -5.96 7.61 -8.57
N ALA A 22 -5.73 8.17 -9.74
CA ALA A 22 -6.46 7.79 -10.96
C ALA A 22 -6.20 6.34 -11.33
N ASP A 23 -4.96 5.88 -11.25
CA ASP A 23 -4.60 4.49 -11.52
C ASP A 23 -5.34 3.54 -10.58
N VAL A 24 -5.35 3.84 -9.28
CA VAL A 24 -6.05 3.02 -8.29
C VAL A 24 -7.57 3.04 -8.54
N ASP A 25 -8.15 4.21 -8.78
CA ASP A 25 -9.59 4.33 -9.03
C ASP A 25 -10.01 3.52 -10.27
N ASN A 26 -9.18 3.53 -11.33
CA ASN A 26 -9.42 2.76 -12.53
C ASN A 26 -9.37 1.25 -12.27
N VAL A 27 -8.43 0.81 -11.46
CA VAL A 27 -8.35 -0.60 -11.06
C VAL A 27 -9.58 -1.01 -10.27
N VAL A 28 -9.98 -0.20 -9.30
CA VAL A 28 -11.15 -0.49 -8.46
C VAL A 28 -12.41 -0.65 -9.30
N SER A 29 -12.62 0.26 -10.25
CA SER A 29 -13.84 0.23 -11.07
C SER A 29 -13.80 -0.82 -12.18
N GLY A 30 -12.61 -1.24 -12.62
CA GLY A 30 -12.44 -2.14 -13.76
C GLY A 30 -12.15 -3.59 -13.42
N SER A 31 -11.92 -3.93 -12.17
CA SER A 31 -11.55 -5.29 -11.78
C SER A 31 -12.79 -6.17 -11.60
N ALA A 32 -12.69 -7.43 -12.02
CA ALA A 32 -13.81 -8.38 -12.01
C ALA A 32 -14.05 -8.98 -10.62
N SER A 33 -13.04 -9.03 -9.77
CA SER A 33 -13.12 -9.60 -8.42
C SER A 33 -12.11 -8.91 -7.54
N LEU A 34 -12.20 -9.14 -6.22
CA LEU A 34 -11.21 -8.59 -5.30
C LEU A 34 -9.84 -9.20 -5.52
N GLN A 35 -9.75 -10.47 -5.88
CA GLN A 35 -8.47 -11.07 -6.22
C GLN A 35 -7.83 -10.35 -7.41
N ASP A 36 -8.58 -10.11 -8.46
CA ASP A 36 -8.12 -9.37 -9.64
C ASP A 36 -7.75 -7.93 -9.27
N GLU A 37 -8.54 -7.30 -8.41
CA GLU A 37 -8.25 -5.94 -7.97
C GLU A 37 -6.88 -5.85 -7.30
N LEU A 38 -6.59 -6.72 -6.33
CA LEU A 38 -5.32 -6.67 -5.64
C LEU A 38 -4.15 -7.01 -6.58
N GLU A 39 -4.33 -7.94 -7.51
CA GLU A 39 -3.33 -8.20 -8.55
C GLU A 39 -3.08 -6.98 -9.42
N ASN A 40 -4.14 -6.25 -9.78
CA ASN A 40 -4.01 -5.04 -10.59
C ASN A 40 -3.39 -3.90 -9.79
N ILE A 41 -3.60 -3.81 -8.48
CA ILE A 41 -2.85 -2.88 -7.63
C ILE A 41 -1.35 -3.22 -7.64
N GLU A 42 -1.01 -4.51 -7.55
CA GLU A 42 0.40 -4.93 -7.70
C GLU A 42 0.98 -4.52 -9.05
N ASN A 43 0.17 -4.53 -10.10
CA ASN A 43 0.60 -4.07 -11.42
C ASN A 43 0.86 -2.56 -11.46
N ILE A 44 0.13 -1.76 -10.66
CA ILE A 44 0.43 -0.34 -10.51
C ILE A 44 1.81 -0.17 -9.86
N VAL A 45 2.10 -0.95 -8.83
CA VAL A 45 3.43 -0.96 -8.19
C VAL A 45 4.50 -1.24 -9.25
N LYS A 46 4.29 -2.24 -10.09
CA LYS A 46 5.22 -2.59 -11.17
C LYS A 46 5.38 -1.46 -12.20
N LYS A 47 4.31 -0.71 -12.45
CA LYS A 47 4.35 0.45 -13.37
C LYS A 47 5.28 1.53 -12.85
N TYR A 48 5.25 1.83 -11.56
CA TYR A 48 6.04 2.90 -10.96
C TYR A 48 7.45 2.46 -10.56
N THR A 49 7.72 1.17 -10.49
CA THR A 49 9.03 0.65 -10.07
C THR A 49 10.18 1.14 -10.97
N PRO A 50 10.07 1.07 -12.32
CA PRO A 50 11.16 1.58 -13.17
C PRO A 50 11.40 3.08 -12.98
N LEU A 51 10.34 3.85 -12.74
CA LEU A 51 10.47 5.28 -12.51
C LEU A 51 11.24 5.55 -11.22
N ALA A 52 10.93 4.80 -10.17
CA ALA A 52 11.60 4.92 -8.88
C ALA A 52 13.07 4.47 -8.95
N GLN A 53 13.36 3.47 -9.77
CA GLN A 53 14.72 2.95 -9.92
C GLN A 53 15.68 3.96 -10.56
N ALA A 54 15.16 5.01 -11.20
CA ALA A 54 15.98 6.09 -11.75
C ALA A 54 16.50 7.06 -10.66
N ALA A 55 16.06 6.92 -9.42
CA ALA A 55 16.50 7.78 -8.31
C ALA A 55 18.00 7.61 -8.08
N GLN A 56 18.73 8.74 -8.00
CA GLN A 56 20.16 8.76 -7.79
C GLN A 56 20.58 9.49 -6.51
N THR A 57 19.65 10.20 -5.89
CA THR A 57 19.92 10.94 -4.65
C THR A 57 19.01 10.44 -3.54
N GLN A 58 19.41 10.71 -2.30
CA GLN A 58 18.59 10.35 -1.14
C GLN A 58 17.23 11.05 -1.20
N THR A 59 17.18 12.30 -1.64
CA THR A 59 15.93 13.06 -1.81
C THR A 59 15.01 12.36 -2.80
N GLU A 60 15.54 11.94 -3.95
CA GLU A 60 14.76 11.24 -4.97
C GLU A 60 14.26 9.88 -4.47
N MET A 61 15.08 9.15 -3.74
CA MET A 61 14.68 7.89 -3.12
C MET A 61 13.55 8.10 -2.11
N ASN A 62 13.66 9.14 -1.29
CA ASN A 62 12.62 9.48 -0.32
C ASN A 62 11.30 9.82 -1.02
N LEU A 63 11.37 10.62 -2.07
CA LEU A 63 10.18 11.01 -2.83
C LEU A 63 9.51 9.78 -3.48
N SER A 64 10.29 8.97 -4.16
CA SER A 64 9.72 7.82 -4.87
C SER A 64 9.20 6.73 -3.94
N SER A 65 9.81 6.54 -2.78
CA SER A 65 9.30 5.58 -1.80
C SER A 65 7.89 5.95 -1.31
N ARG A 66 7.54 7.23 -1.32
CA ARG A 66 6.22 7.69 -0.96
C ARG A 66 5.16 7.24 -1.95
N TRP A 67 5.49 7.11 -3.23
CA TRP A 67 4.54 6.66 -4.25
C TRP A 67 3.97 5.28 -3.91
N PHE A 68 4.80 4.37 -3.45
CA PHE A 68 4.37 3.00 -3.15
C PHE A 68 3.49 2.95 -1.91
N PHE A 69 3.81 3.74 -0.90
CA PHE A 69 2.91 3.90 0.24
C PHE A 69 1.56 4.47 -0.21
N ASP A 70 1.57 5.52 -1.04
CA ASP A 70 0.34 6.18 -1.51
C ASP A 70 -0.56 5.21 -2.30
N ILE A 71 0.02 4.34 -3.11
CA ILE A 71 -0.74 3.32 -3.84
C ILE A 71 -1.53 2.46 -2.84
N TRP A 72 -0.85 1.89 -1.85
CA TRP A 72 -1.50 1.00 -0.90
C TRP A 72 -2.41 1.73 0.07
N ASP A 73 -2.08 2.94 0.46
CA ASP A 73 -2.93 3.75 1.33
C ASP A 73 -4.24 4.11 0.61
N THR A 74 -4.17 4.49 -0.65
CA THR A 74 -5.35 4.79 -1.46
C THR A 74 -6.23 3.54 -1.60
N GLU A 75 -5.62 2.40 -1.87
CA GLU A 75 -6.36 1.14 -1.99
C GLU A 75 -7.00 0.74 -0.66
N LEU A 76 -6.26 0.82 0.43
CA LEU A 76 -6.79 0.49 1.75
C LEU A 76 -8.01 1.35 2.10
N ASN A 77 -7.92 2.66 1.85
CA ASN A 77 -9.02 3.58 2.13
C ASN A 77 -10.25 3.24 1.29
N ASN A 78 -10.04 2.87 0.03
CA ASN A 78 -11.13 2.46 -0.85
C ASN A 78 -11.78 1.15 -0.38
N LEU A 79 -10.96 0.16 -0.06
CA LEU A 79 -11.45 -1.12 0.47
C LEU A 79 -12.24 -0.93 1.75
N TRP A 80 -11.74 -0.10 2.66
CA TRP A 80 -12.42 0.19 3.92
C TRP A 80 -13.78 0.83 3.70
N SER A 81 -13.86 1.80 2.79
CA SER A 81 -15.12 2.48 2.47
C SER A 81 -16.17 1.48 1.98
N ARG A 82 -15.80 0.61 1.05
CA ARG A 82 -16.72 -0.41 0.52
C ARG A 82 -17.10 -1.46 1.56
N PHE A 83 -16.14 -1.90 2.36
CA PHE A 83 -16.40 -2.84 3.45
C PHE A 83 -17.38 -2.23 4.44
N SER A 84 -17.15 -0.98 4.82
CA SER A 84 -17.98 -0.26 5.77
C SER A 84 -19.44 -0.13 5.31
N ASP A 85 -19.64 0.01 3.99
CA ASP A 85 -20.96 0.13 3.40
C ASP A 85 -21.71 -1.21 3.33
N LEU A 86 -20.99 -2.31 3.17
CA LEU A 86 -21.58 -3.62 2.90
C LEU A 86 -21.63 -4.55 4.13
N ALA A 87 -20.77 -4.32 5.12
CA ALA A 87 -20.69 -5.20 6.28
C ALA A 87 -21.93 -5.07 7.16
N ASP A 88 -22.35 -6.20 7.74
CA ASP A 88 -23.37 -6.17 8.78
C ASP A 88 -22.83 -5.46 10.03
N PRO A 89 -23.71 -4.96 10.92
CA PRO A 89 -23.26 -4.16 12.06
C PRO A 89 -22.28 -4.90 12.98
N GLN A 90 -22.47 -6.18 13.16
CA GLN A 90 -21.62 -6.97 14.07
C GLN A 90 -20.21 -7.18 13.48
N THR A 91 -20.14 -7.57 12.21
CA THR A 91 -18.87 -7.73 11.52
C THR A 91 -18.14 -6.39 11.41
N LYS A 92 -18.87 -5.34 11.07
CA LYS A 92 -18.31 -4.00 10.96
C LYS A 92 -17.69 -3.56 12.28
N GLU A 93 -18.36 -3.77 13.39
CA GLU A 93 -17.85 -3.39 14.72
C GLU A 93 -16.57 -4.13 15.07
N LYS A 94 -16.53 -5.42 14.79
CA LYS A 94 -15.35 -6.24 15.03
C LYS A 94 -14.14 -5.73 14.22
N ILE A 95 -14.31 -5.55 12.92
CA ILE A 95 -13.23 -5.11 12.04
C ILE A 95 -12.85 -3.65 12.31
N LEU A 96 -13.81 -2.80 12.67
CA LEU A 96 -13.54 -1.43 13.06
C LEU A 96 -12.62 -1.36 14.28
N THR A 97 -12.85 -2.21 15.29
CA THR A 97 -11.99 -2.28 16.46
C THR A 97 -10.57 -2.67 16.06
N GLU A 98 -10.42 -3.67 15.21
CA GLU A 98 -9.10 -4.08 14.69
C GLU A 98 -8.42 -2.95 13.92
N GLN A 99 -9.18 -2.23 13.10
CA GLN A 99 -8.66 -1.14 12.29
C GLN A 99 -8.17 0.02 13.16
N ARG A 100 -8.91 0.35 14.20
CA ARG A 100 -8.49 1.40 15.16
C ARG A 100 -7.21 1.00 15.86
N ASN A 101 -7.11 -0.25 16.30
CA ASN A 101 -5.90 -0.76 16.94
C ASN A 101 -4.71 -0.70 15.99
N TRP A 102 -4.93 -1.05 14.72
CA TRP A 102 -3.88 -0.99 13.69
C TRP A 102 -3.38 0.44 13.49
N ILE A 103 -4.31 1.41 13.40
CA ILE A 103 -3.96 2.83 13.25
C ILE A 103 -3.14 3.32 14.44
N ASP A 104 -3.57 2.98 15.65
CA ASP A 104 -2.90 3.42 16.87
C ASP A 104 -1.50 2.83 16.98
N MET A 105 -1.30 1.61 16.51
CA MET A 105 -0.03 0.89 16.65
C MET A 105 1.00 1.24 15.58
N LYS A 106 0.56 1.68 14.41
CA LYS A 106 1.47 1.74 13.25
C LYS A 106 2.65 2.68 13.44
N GLU A 107 2.45 3.82 14.08
CA GLU A 107 3.54 4.77 14.31
C GLU A 107 4.50 4.26 15.37
N GLU A 108 3.97 3.71 16.45
CA GLU A 108 4.77 3.17 17.54
C GLU A 108 5.61 1.98 17.07
N VAL A 109 4.99 1.06 16.34
CA VAL A 109 5.66 -0.11 15.79
C VAL A 109 6.71 0.30 14.76
N THR A 110 6.41 1.30 13.94
CA THR A 110 7.37 1.85 12.97
C THR A 110 8.61 2.35 13.70
N LEU A 111 8.43 3.12 14.77
CA LEU A 111 9.56 3.63 15.54
C LEU A 111 10.39 2.50 16.15
N LEU A 112 9.75 1.46 16.65
CA LEU A 112 10.46 0.32 17.25
C LEU A 112 11.27 -0.47 16.20
N ASP A 113 10.74 -0.61 15.00
CA ASP A 113 11.37 -1.45 13.97
C ASP A 113 12.43 -0.74 13.14
N ILE A 114 12.27 0.55 12.88
CA ILE A 114 13.21 1.29 12.03
C ILE A 114 13.98 2.39 12.75
N GLY A 115 13.62 2.70 13.99
CA GLY A 115 14.27 3.75 14.76
C GLY A 115 13.71 5.15 14.45
N SER A 116 14.41 6.15 14.98
CA SER A 116 13.98 7.55 14.88
C SER A 116 14.69 8.29 13.77
N TYR A 117 14.23 9.52 13.48
CA TYR A 117 14.92 10.42 12.57
C TYR A 117 16.34 10.71 13.04
N GLU A 118 16.55 10.89 14.36
CA GLU A 118 17.85 11.16 14.91
C GLU A 118 18.85 10.03 14.65
N GLU A 119 18.37 8.79 14.64
CA GLU A 119 19.21 7.61 14.37
C GLU A 119 19.51 7.45 12.89
N ASN A 120 18.57 7.76 12.01
CA ASN A 120 18.63 7.45 10.58
C ASN A 120 18.91 8.64 9.68
N GLY A 121 18.73 9.86 10.19
CA GLY A 121 19.00 11.09 9.44
C GLY A 121 18.18 11.20 8.16
N SER A 122 18.85 11.55 7.06
CA SER A 122 18.19 11.78 5.78
C SER A 122 17.58 10.53 5.16
N MET A 123 17.94 9.34 5.66
CA MET A 123 17.32 8.08 5.20
C MET A 123 15.99 7.78 5.88
N TYR A 124 15.64 8.52 6.92
CA TYR A 124 14.45 8.22 7.70
C TYR A 124 13.16 8.18 6.84
N PRO A 125 12.90 9.16 5.95
CA PRO A 125 11.69 9.11 5.13
C PRO A 125 11.63 7.86 4.25
N LEU A 126 12.75 7.43 3.68
CA LEU A 126 12.79 6.21 2.87
C LEU A 126 12.42 4.98 3.71
N LEU A 127 13.03 4.85 4.88
CA LEU A 127 12.78 3.73 5.77
C LEU A 127 11.34 3.73 6.26
N GLN A 128 10.83 4.89 6.66
CA GLN A 128 9.46 5.04 7.12
C GLN A 128 8.46 4.70 6.01
N ASN A 129 8.64 5.25 4.82
CA ASN A 129 7.74 5.00 3.69
C ASN A 129 7.75 3.52 3.30
N SER A 130 8.91 2.89 3.27
CA SER A 130 9.03 1.47 2.92
C SER A 130 8.35 0.58 3.94
N TYR A 131 8.49 0.90 5.21
CA TYR A 131 7.84 0.16 6.28
C TYR A 131 6.33 0.34 6.24
N LEU A 132 5.87 1.60 6.11
CA LEU A 132 4.44 1.90 6.02
C LEU A 132 3.80 1.28 4.78
N GLU A 133 4.52 1.23 3.66
CA GLU A 133 4.06 0.53 2.47
C GLU A 133 3.76 -0.93 2.79
N GLU A 134 4.69 -1.63 3.43
CA GLU A 134 4.55 -3.05 3.71
C GLU A 134 3.37 -3.34 4.65
N ILE A 135 3.28 -2.60 5.77
CA ILE A 135 2.19 -2.84 6.73
C ILE A 135 0.83 -2.41 6.16
N THR A 136 0.79 -1.37 5.36
CA THR A 136 -0.45 -0.89 4.72
C THR A 136 -0.91 -1.88 3.65
N LYS A 137 0.01 -2.41 2.85
CA LYS A 137 -0.27 -3.48 1.89
C LYS A 137 -0.87 -4.69 2.60
N ASN A 138 -0.25 -5.14 3.68
CA ASN A 138 -0.74 -6.28 4.44
C ASN A 138 -2.15 -6.02 4.96
N ARG A 139 -2.42 -4.82 5.46
CA ARG A 139 -3.76 -4.47 5.94
C ARG A 139 -4.77 -4.41 4.80
N ALA A 140 -4.37 -3.92 3.64
CA ALA A 140 -5.24 -3.91 2.45
C ALA A 140 -5.70 -5.33 2.09
N TYR A 141 -4.79 -6.30 2.11
CA TYR A 141 -5.15 -7.70 1.86
C TYR A 141 -6.11 -8.24 2.90
N VAL A 142 -5.93 -7.88 4.17
CA VAL A 142 -6.85 -8.30 5.24
C VAL A 142 -8.26 -7.77 4.99
N ILE A 143 -8.39 -6.48 4.68
CA ILE A 143 -9.70 -5.87 4.42
C ILE A 143 -10.31 -6.41 3.13
N ALA A 144 -9.51 -6.62 2.09
CA ALA A 144 -9.98 -7.23 0.85
C ALA A 144 -10.55 -8.64 1.09
N ASN A 145 -9.90 -9.42 1.94
CA ASN A 145 -10.37 -10.75 2.30
C ASN A 145 -11.73 -10.69 3.02
N GLU A 146 -11.89 -9.75 3.96
CA GLU A 146 -13.17 -9.56 4.66
C GLU A 146 -14.27 -9.13 3.69
N LEU A 147 -13.96 -8.22 2.76
CA LEU A 147 -14.91 -7.79 1.76
C LEU A 147 -15.28 -8.94 0.79
N ALA A 148 -14.32 -9.76 0.40
CA ALA A 148 -14.56 -10.93 -0.44
C ALA A 148 -15.52 -11.92 0.24
N LYS A 149 -15.36 -12.14 1.54
CA LYS A 149 -16.28 -12.98 2.30
C LYS A 149 -17.72 -12.47 2.22
N ILE A 150 -17.90 -11.16 2.37
CA ILE A 150 -19.23 -10.55 2.28
C ILE A 150 -19.84 -10.75 0.89
N LYS A 151 -19.02 -10.61 -0.15
CA LYS A 151 -19.46 -10.71 -1.54
C LYS A 151 -19.54 -12.15 -2.06
N GLY A 152 -19.13 -13.14 -1.27
CA GLY A 152 -19.11 -14.53 -1.68
C GLY A 152 -18.05 -14.84 -2.72
N GLU A 153 -16.98 -14.07 -2.76
CA GLU A 153 -15.87 -14.28 -3.69
C GLU A 153 -14.76 -15.12 -3.06
N SER A 154 -14.12 -15.95 -3.87
CA SER A 154 -12.92 -16.65 -3.45
C SER A 154 -11.75 -15.67 -3.38
N PHE A 155 -10.97 -15.74 -2.32
CA PHE A 155 -9.83 -14.85 -2.14
C PHE A 155 -8.70 -15.62 -1.45
N VAL A 156 -7.49 -15.52 -2.04
CA VAL A 156 -6.30 -16.19 -1.51
C VAL A 156 -5.41 -15.12 -0.90
N MET A 157 -5.16 -15.24 0.40
CA MET A 157 -4.22 -14.35 1.09
C MET A 157 -2.79 -14.67 0.67
N PRO A 158 -1.93 -13.66 0.52
CA PRO A 158 -0.53 -13.89 0.24
C PRO A 158 0.16 -14.53 1.45
N GLU A 159 1.33 -15.12 1.22
CA GLU A 159 2.16 -15.60 2.31
C GLU A 159 2.56 -14.43 3.21
N LYS A 160 2.75 -14.71 4.50
CA LYS A 160 3.14 -13.69 5.47
C LYS A 160 4.48 -13.09 5.07
N SER A 161 4.55 -11.76 5.11
CA SER A 161 5.81 -11.06 4.89
C SER A 161 6.77 -11.36 6.03
N ALA A 162 7.95 -11.86 5.69
CA ALA A 162 9.01 -12.05 6.66
C ALA A 162 9.84 -10.79 6.90
N LYS A 163 9.68 -9.79 6.04
CA LYS A 163 10.55 -8.60 6.05
C LYS A 163 10.48 -7.83 7.36
N TYR A 164 9.27 -7.61 7.86
CA TYR A 164 9.07 -6.88 9.12
C TYR A 164 8.34 -7.71 10.17
N GLY A 165 7.96 -8.93 9.85
CA GLY A 165 7.27 -9.81 10.77
C GLY A 165 5.89 -9.32 11.21
N LEU A 166 5.30 -8.41 10.47
CA LEU A 166 4.10 -7.70 10.89
C LEU A 166 2.85 -8.03 10.08
N PHE A 167 2.91 -9.00 9.22
CA PHE A 167 1.69 -9.39 8.52
C PHE A 167 0.73 -10.01 9.54
N VAL A 168 -0.40 -9.35 9.75
CA VAL A 168 -1.42 -9.83 10.67
C VAL A 168 -2.45 -10.60 9.87
N ASP A 169 -2.48 -11.90 10.09
CA ASP A 169 -3.51 -12.75 9.55
C ASP A 169 -4.71 -12.66 10.49
N ASN A 170 -5.86 -12.31 9.94
CA ASN A 170 -7.09 -12.21 10.70
C ASN A 170 -7.66 -13.56 11.13
N GLN A 171 -6.95 -14.62 10.90
CA GLN A 171 -7.38 -15.96 11.29
C GLN A 171 -7.05 -16.26 12.74
N GLY A 172 -6.26 -15.44 13.38
CA GLY A 172 -5.88 -15.63 14.77
C GLY A 172 -7.00 -15.35 15.72
#